data_acdd096dcc67cbda9d1da984b3e653b0
#
_entry.id   acdd096dcc67cbda9d1da984b3e653b0
#
_cell.length_a   1.000
_cell.length_b   1.000
_cell.length_c   1.000
_cell.angle_alpha   90.00
_cell.angle_beta   90.00
_cell.angle_gamma   90.00
#
_symmetry.space_group_name_H-M   'P 1'
#
loop_
_entity.id
_entity.type
_entity.pdbx_description
1 polymer ?
#
loop_
_entity_poly.entity_id
_entity_poly.type
_entity_poly.pdbx_seq_one_letter_code
_entity_poly.pdbx_strand_id
1 'polypeptide(L)'
;MPGSKKTRGRSSGRLSTINPDAAGIDVGSTFHVVAVPGDRDDNPVRTFRTFSGDLHRLADWLEATGITTVAMESTSVYWIPVFELLEARGFEVPEPVNKNETAGSRV
;
A
#
# COMPACT_ATOMS: atom_id res chain seq x y z
N MET A 1 -17.97 -4.13 23.08
CA MET A 1 -17.71 -4.04 22.61
C MET A 1 -17.44 -3.86 21.99
N PRO A 2 -17.49 -4.00 22.03
CA PRO A 2 -17.00 -4.01 21.32
C PRO A 2 -16.53 -4.19 20.69
N GLY A 3 -16.42 -4.49 20.71
CA GLY A 3 -15.74 -4.83 20.13
C GLY A 3 -15.83 -5.18 19.54
N SER A 4 -15.99 -5.35 19.43
CA SER A 4 -15.87 -5.75 18.84
C SER A 4 -15.82 -5.98 18.24
N LYS A 5 -15.91 -6.04 18.28
CA LYS A 5 -15.63 -6.27 17.65
C LYS A 5 -15.30 -6.82 17.19
N LYS A 6 -15.13 -7.40 17.25
CA LYS A 6 -14.59 -7.83 16.76
C LYS A 6 -14.67 -8.42 16.06
N THR A 7 -14.95 -8.80 15.85
CA THR A 7 -14.92 -9.27 15.15
C THR A 7 -15.01 -9.31 14.29
N ARG A 8 -14.99 -9.59 14.05
CA ARG A 8 -14.89 -9.58 13.17
C ARG A 8 -14.46 -9.68 12.38
N GLY A 9 -14.46 -9.88 12.01
CA GLY A 9 -13.91 -10.20 11.08
C GLY A 9 -13.17 -10.81 10.82
N ARG A 10 -12.95 -11.13 10.71
CA ARG A 10 -12.18 -11.73 10.58
C ARG A 10 -11.55 -12.08 9.41
N SER A 11 -11.76 -12.49 8.50
CA SER A 11 -11.00 -13.08 7.49
C SER A 11 -10.57 -12.12 6.46
N SER A 12 -11.44 -11.35 5.95
CA SER A 12 -11.06 -10.40 4.92
C SER A 12 -10.18 -9.33 5.50
N GLY A 13 -10.28 -9.12 6.78
CA GLY A 13 -9.44 -8.15 7.43
C GLY A 13 -8.15 -8.72 7.94
N ARG A 14 -7.80 -9.89 7.49
CA ARG A 14 -6.67 -10.59 8.07
C ARG A 14 -5.39 -9.80 8.02
N LEU A 15 -5.10 -9.19 6.90
CA LEU A 15 -3.88 -8.41 6.78
C LEU A 15 -3.89 -7.23 7.73
N SER A 16 -5.00 -6.51 7.78
CA SER A 16 -5.12 -5.40 8.71
C SER A 16 -5.05 -5.85 10.14
N THR A 17 -5.60 -7.00 10.44
CA THR A 17 -5.57 -7.53 11.79
C THR A 17 -4.14 -7.81 12.22
N ILE A 18 -3.33 -8.35 11.31
CA ILE A 18 -1.95 -8.65 11.60
C ILE A 18 -1.11 -7.40 11.68
N ASN A 19 -1.38 -6.45 10.79
CA ASN A 19 -0.59 -5.23 10.74
C ASN A 19 -1.52 -4.04 10.52
N PRO A 20 -2.00 -3.44 11.62
CA PRO A 20 -2.94 -2.32 11.50
C PRO A 20 -2.31 -1.08 10.86
N ASP A 21 -1.00 -1.00 10.78
CA ASP A 21 -0.31 0.15 10.18
C ASP A 21 0.07 -0.12 8.74
N ALA A 22 -0.72 -0.89 8.03
CA ALA A 22 -0.43 -1.25 6.65
C ALA A 22 -1.27 -0.43 5.68
N ALA A 23 -0.65 -0.05 4.57
CA ALA A 23 -1.32 0.60 3.46
C ALA A 23 -1.19 -0.27 2.22
N GLY A 24 -2.05 -0.01 1.24
CA GLY A 24 -1.97 -0.69 -0.04
C GLY A 24 -1.79 0.30 -1.17
N ILE A 25 -1.03 -0.09 -2.17
CA ILE A 25 -0.84 0.72 -3.38
C ILE A 25 -1.17 -0.12 -4.59
N ASP A 26 -2.07 0.41 -5.42
CA ASP A 26 -2.32 -0.14 -6.74
C ASP A 26 -1.46 0.68 -7.70
N VAL A 27 -0.41 0.06 -8.22
CA VAL A 27 0.61 0.75 -9.01
C VAL A 27 0.19 0.81 -10.47
N GLY A 28 0.18 2.00 -11.02
CA GLY A 28 -0.12 2.20 -12.44
C GLY A 28 0.99 2.95 -13.14
N SER A 29 0.89 3.05 -14.45
CA SER A 29 1.91 3.74 -15.23
C SER A 29 1.83 5.26 -15.06
N THR A 30 0.64 5.78 -14.85
CA THR A 30 0.41 7.22 -14.77
C THR A 30 0.02 7.65 -13.36
N PHE A 31 -0.67 6.80 -12.64
CA PHE A 31 -1.15 7.07 -11.30
C PHE A 31 -0.90 5.89 -10.41
N HIS A 32 -0.71 6.18 -9.13
CA HIS A 32 -0.76 5.16 -8.08
C HIS A 32 -1.94 5.49 -7.19
N VAL A 33 -2.75 4.50 -6.86
CA VAL A 33 -3.86 4.67 -5.93
C VAL A 33 -3.45 4.06 -4.60
N VAL A 34 -3.51 4.85 -3.55
CA VAL A 34 -2.98 4.49 -2.25
C VAL A 34 -4.11 4.51 -1.23
N ALA A 35 -4.24 3.45 -0.47
CA ALA A 35 -5.27 3.34 0.56
C ALA A 35 -4.63 3.11 1.91
N VAL A 36 -5.04 3.88 2.91
CA VAL A 36 -4.68 3.67 4.31
C VAL A 36 -5.92 3.23 5.06
N PRO A 37 -5.78 2.71 6.28
CA PRO A 37 -6.97 2.36 7.06
C PRO A 37 -7.89 3.57 7.22
N GLY A 38 -9.20 3.28 7.23
CA GLY A 38 -10.20 4.34 7.13
C GLY A 38 -10.19 5.34 8.26
N ASP A 39 -9.60 5.00 9.40
CA ASP A 39 -9.56 5.90 10.54
C ASP A 39 -8.32 6.79 10.56
N ARG A 40 -7.45 6.70 9.55
CA ARG A 40 -6.20 7.44 9.56
C ARG A 40 -6.29 8.80 8.89
N ASP A 41 -7.30 8.99 8.05
CA ASP A 41 -7.43 10.24 7.30
C ASP A 41 -8.85 10.36 6.82
N ASP A 42 -9.35 11.59 6.71
CA ASP A 42 -10.69 11.82 6.19
C ASP A 42 -10.82 11.34 4.75
N ASN A 43 -9.72 11.39 4.01
CA ASN A 43 -9.63 10.86 2.66
C ASN A 43 -8.65 9.69 2.64
N PRO A 44 -9.09 8.49 3.02
CA PRO A 44 -8.15 7.39 3.18
C PRO A 44 -7.68 6.78 1.87
N VAL A 45 -8.29 7.14 0.76
CA VAL A 45 -7.84 6.66 -0.55
C VAL A 45 -7.45 7.87 -1.37
N ARG A 46 -6.19 7.90 -1.82
CA ARG A 46 -5.69 9.03 -2.59
C ARG A 46 -4.97 8.55 -3.83
N THR A 47 -4.99 9.38 -4.85
CA THR A 47 -4.31 9.10 -6.11
C THR A 47 -3.14 10.05 -6.24
N PHE A 48 -1.99 9.50 -6.58
CA PHE A 48 -0.77 10.29 -6.80
C PHE A 48 -0.26 10.02 -8.20
N ARG A 49 0.27 11.03 -8.84
CA ARG A 49 0.94 10.83 -10.13
C ARG A 49 2.31 10.23 -9.86
N THR A 50 3.03 9.94 -10.93
CA THR A 50 4.25 9.15 -10.83
C THR A 50 5.53 9.96 -10.93
N PHE A 51 5.44 11.28 -10.89
CA PHE A 51 6.63 12.12 -10.89
C PHE A 51 7.30 12.08 -9.53
N SER A 52 8.59 12.40 -9.50
CA SER A 52 9.36 12.33 -8.26
C SER A 52 8.71 13.08 -7.10
N GLY A 53 8.27 14.31 -7.38
CA GLY A 53 7.63 15.10 -6.32
C GLY A 53 6.37 14.45 -5.80
N ASP A 54 5.61 13.81 -6.68
CA ASP A 54 4.40 13.13 -6.28
C ASP A 54 4.71 11.92 -5.41
N LEU A 55 5.76 11.19 -5.76
CA LEU A 55 6.15 10.03 -4.97
C LEU A 55 6.61 10.45 -3.58
N HIS A 56 7.30 11.57 -3.47
CA HIS A 56 7.69 12.08 -2.16
C HIS A 56 6.48 12.49 -1.35
N ARG A 57 5.47 13.10 -1.98
CA ARG A 57 4.24 13.47 -1.29
C ARG A 57 3.47 12.22 -0.83
N LEU A 58 3.49 11.18 -1.66
CA LEU A 58 2.89 9.91 -1.29
C LEU A 58 3.56 9.36 -0.02
N ALA A 59 4.88 9.36 0.00
CA ALA A 59 5.61 8.87 1.17
C ALA A 59 5.35 9.75 2.39
N ASP A 60 5.32 11.07 2.20
CA ASP A 60 5.02 11.98 3.30
C ASP A 60 3.66 11.69 3.91
N TRP A 61 2.67 11.45 3.06
CA TRP A 61 1.32 11.16 3.55
C TRP A 61 1.28 9.84 4.31
N LEU A 62 1.98 8.83 3.82
CA LEU A 62 2.04 7.55 4.54
C LEU A 62 2.69 7.73 5.90
N GLU A 63 3.74 8.52 5.98
CA GLU A 63 4.38 8.80 7.28
C GLU A 63 3.42 9.55 8.19
N ALA A 64 2.74 10.55 7.66
CA ALA A 64 1.83 11.37 8.45
C ALA A 64 0.66 10.55 8.99
N THR A 65 0.26 9.50 8.29
CA THR A 65 -0.83 8.64 8.73
C THR A 65 -0.36 7.45 9.55
N GLY A 66 0.92 7.39 9.88
CA GLY A 66 1.43 6.37 10.79
C GLY A 66 1.62 5.01 10.16
N ILE A 67 1.74 4.95 8.85
CA ILE A 67 1.91 3.68 8.14
C ILE A 67 3.35 3.22 8.26
N THR A 68 3.54 1.93 8.46
CA THR A 68 4.87 1.33 8.54
C THR A 68 5.10 0.27 7.48
N THR A 69 4.04 -0.33 6.97
CA THR A 69 4.14 -1.41 5.99
C THR A 69 3.29 -1.05 4.79
N VAL A 70 3.81 -1.29 3.60
CA VAL A 70 3.10 -0.94 2.38
C VAL A 70 3.11 -2.15 1.44
N ALA A 71 1.92 -2.63 1.11
CA ALA A 71 1.77 -3.72 0.14
C ALA A 71 1.46 -3.11 -1.22
N MET A 72 2.04 -3.67 -2.26
CA MET A 72 1.84 -3.16 -3.62
C MET A 72 1.33 -4.25 -4.53
N GLU A 73 0.49 -3.85 -5.47
CA GLU A 73 0.12 -4.68 -6.61
C GLU A 73 0.47 -3.93 -7.87
N SER A 74 0.99 -4.63 -8.86
CA SER A 74 1.39 -4.00 -10.09
C SER A 74 1.31 -4.99 -11.24
N THR A 75 0.99 -4.49 -12.44
CA THR A 75 0.95 -5.32 -13.63
C THR A 75 2.21 -5.17 -14.47
N SER A 76 3.18 -4.37 -14.01
CA SER A 76 4.39 -4.11 -14.79
C SER A 76 5.48 -3.65 -13.84
N VAL A 77 6.52 -3.04 -14.39
CA VAL A 77 7.68 -2.63 -13.60
C VAL A 77 7.54 -1.22 -13.03
N TYR A 78 6.40 -0.59 -13.16
CA TYR A 78 6.23 0.78 -12.67
C TYR A 78 6.29 0.89 -11.15
N TRP A 79 6.30 -0.24 -10.45
CA TRP A 79 6.42 -0.24 -9.01
C TRP A 79 7.82 0.10 -8.51
N ILE A 80 8.84 -0.05 -9.37
CA ILE A 80 10.23 0.02 -8.91
C ILE A 80 10.58 1.37 -8.29
N PRO A 81 10.29 2.51 -8.93
CA PRO A 81 10.67 3.78 -8.31
C PRO A 81 9.99 4.04 -6.97
N VAL A 82 8.70 3.73 -6.86
CA VAL A 82 7.99 3.97 -5.61
C VAL A 82 8.46 3.00 -4.54
N PHE A 83 8.75 1.77 -4.90
CA PHE A 83 9.29 0.77 -3.97
C PHE A 83 10.62 1.26 -3.39
N GLU A 84 11.52 1.69 -4.27
CA GLU A 84 12.84 2.12 -3.83
C GLU A 84 12.75 3.33 -2.90
N LEU A 85 11.86 4.26 -3.22
CA LEU A 85 11.69 5.43 -2.38
C LEU A 85 11.15 5.05 -1.01
N LEU A 86 10.13 4.19 -0.98
CA LEU A 86 9.53 3.81 0.29
C LEU A 86 10.51 3.03 1.14
N GLU A 87 11.29 2.14 0.54
CA GLU A 87 12.31 1.43 1.30
C GLU A 87 13.34 2.40 1.87
N ALA A 88 13.77 3.35 1.07
CA ALA A 88 14.74 4.34 1.52
C ALA A 88 14.21 5.17 2.66
N ARG A 89 12.89 5.36 2.72
CA ARG A 89 12.25 6.13 3.78
C ARG A 89 11.96 5.28 5.01
N GLY A 90 12.30 4.01 4.98
CA GLY A 90 12.17 3.14 6.15
C GLY A 90 10.90 2.33 6.24
N PHE A 91 10.07 2.35 5.21
CA PHE A 91 8.88 1.51 5.20
C PHE A 91 9.25 0.07 4.94
N GLU A 92 8.47 -0.84 5.48
CA GLU A 92 8.58 -2.25 5.18
C GLU A 92 7.73 -2.52 3.95
N VAL A 93 8.37 -2.92 2.85
CA VAL A 93 7.66 -3.07 1.57
C VAL A 93 8.02 -4.43 0.99
N PRO A 94 7.12 -5.41 1.11
CA PRO A 94 7.35 -6.68 0.41
C PRO A 94 7.31 -6.46 -1.09
N GLU A 95 7.98 -7.32 -1.83
CA GLU A 95 7.92 -7.21 -3.27
C GLU A 95 6.48 -7.32 -3.73
N PRO A 96 6.10 -6.51 -4.73
CA PRO A 96 4.69 -6.47 -5.12
C PRO A 96 4.23 -7.73 -5.82
N VAL A 97 2.94 -7.99 -5.68
CA VAL A 97 2.28 -9.05 -6.42
C VAL A 97 2.02 -8.54 -7.84
N ASN A 98 2.42 -9.32 -8.83
CA ASN A 98 2.15 -8.96 -10.22
C ASN A 98 0.84 -9.60 -10.64
N LYS A 99 -0.15 -8.77 -10.87
CA LYS A 99 -1.49 -9.25 -11.15
C LYS A 99 -1.60 -10.02 -12.47
N ASN A 100 -0.65 -9.79 -13.37
CA ASN A 100 -0.66 -10.46 -14.66
C ASN A 100 0.12 -11.76 -14.67
N GLU A 101 0.81 -12.06 -13.59
CA GLU A 101 1.61 -13.27 -13.54
C GLU A 101 0.78 -14.43 -13.08
N THR A 102 1.05 -15.57 -13.67
CA THR A 102 0.58 -16.82 -13.12
C THR A 102 1.79 -17.61 -12.69
N ALA A 103 1.56 -18.62 -11.89
CA ALA A 103 2.67 -19.40 -11.37
C ALA A 103 3.54 -19.94 -12.50
N GLY A 104 2.94 -20.38 -13.56
CA GLY A 104 3.71 -20.96 -14.65
C GLY A 104 4.51 -19.96 -15.44
N SER A 105 4.05 -18.73 -15.47
CA SER A 105 4.69 -17.74 -16.32
C SER A 105 6.01 -17.26 -15.76
N ARG A 106 6.31 -17.63 -14.56
CA ARG A 106 7.51 -17.17 -13.92
C ARG A 106 8.72 -17.97 -14.31
N VAL A 107 8.51 -19.06 -14.84
CA VAL A 107 9.57 -19.99 -15.06
C VAL A 107 10.66 -19.49 -15.97
#